data_97bd9a2c0c77948bf87322877b8e775b
#
_entry.id   97bd9a2c0c77948bf87322877b8e775b
#
_cell.length_a   1.000
_cell.length_b   1.000
_cell.length_c   1.000
_cell.angle_alpha   90.00
_cell.angle_beta   90.00
_cell.angle_gamma   90.00
#
_symmetry.space_group_name_H-M   'P 1'
#
loop_
_entity.id
_entity.type
_entity.pdbx_description
1 polymer ?
#
loop_
_entity_poly.entity_id
_entity_poly.type
_entity_poly.pdbx_seq_one_letter_code
_entity_poly.pdbx_strand_id
1 'polypeptide(L)'
;MFKLKRVYDEPSSEDGFRVLVDRLWPRGVSKERAGLDLWLKDVAPSPELRKWFNHDPARWKEFQKRYTAELKGKEGAVHVLREKAKSGNVTLVYAAHDEEHNGALVVKRFLEHHTK
;
A
#
# COMPACT_ATOMS: atom_id res chain seq x y z
N MET A 1 6.20 12.71 -3.08
CA MET A 1 4.95 12.67 -2.30
C MET A 1 4.24 11.34 -2.47
N PHE A 2 3.74 10.79 -1.38
CA PHE A 2 2.99 9.54 -1.43
C PHE A 2 1.50 9.83 -1.45
N LYS A 3 0.79 9.17 -2.36
CA LYS A 3 -0.66 9.31 -2.52
C LYS A 3 -1.31 7.95 -2.38
N LEU A 4 -2.61 7.96 -2.13
CA LEU A 4 -3.40 6.74 -2.02
C LEU A 4 -4.49 6.75 -3.09
N LYS A 5 -4.75 5.59 -3.69
CA LYS A 5 -5.83 5.48 -4.66
C LYS A 5 -6.30 4.04 -4.72
N ARG A 6 -7.61 3.83 -4.78
CA ARG A 6 -8.14 2.49 -4.99
C ARG A 6 -7.87 2.07 -6.42
N VAL A 7 -7.59 0.78 -6.61
CA VAL A 7 -7.29 0.26 -7.95
C VAL A 7 -8.50 0.40 -8.89
N TYR A 8 -9.70 0.53 -8.33
CA TYR A 8 -10.93 0.66 -9.12
C TYR A 8 -11.17 2.08 -9.61
N ASP A 9 -10.43 3.04 -9.11
CA ASP A 9 -10.51 4.43 -9.57
C ASP A 9 -9.68 4.60 -10.83
N GLU A 10 -10.07 5.59 -11.66
CA GLU A 10 -9.37 5.81 -12.92
C GLU A 10 -7.92 6.25 -12.70
N PRO A 11 -6.98 5.65 -13.44
CA PRO A 11 -5.60 6.15 -13.40
C PRO A 11 -5.54 7.59 -13.90
N SER A 12 -4.60 8.33 -13.36
CA SER A 12 -4.40 9.74 -13.72
C SER A 12 -2.92 10.00 -13.91
N SER A 13 -2.58 10.95 -14.80
CA SER A 13 -1.18 11.32 -15.01
C SER A 13 -0.55 11.88 -13.73
N GLU A 14 -1.38 12.41 -12.82
CA GLU A 14 -0.87 12.94 -11.56
C GLU A 14 -0.49 11.87 -10.56
N ASP A 15 -0.88 10.62 -10.82
CA ASP A 15 -0.55 9.51 -9.92
C ASP A 15 0.96 9.26 -9.86
N GLY A 16 1.68 9.59 -10.92
CA GLY A 16 3.10 9.30 -10.99
C GLY A 16 3.35 7.80 -11.05
N PHE A 17 4.27 7.32 -10.23
CA PHE A 17 4.61 5.90 -10.17
C PHE A 17 3.53 5.15 -9.37
N ARG A 18 2.83 4.22 -10.04
CA ARG A 18 1.70 3.50 -9.43
C ARG A 18 2.16 2.13 -8.96
N VAL A 19 2.00 1.88 -7.66
CA VAL A 19 2.46 0.65 -7.02
C VAL A 19 1.30 -0.03 -6.30
N LEU A 20 1.01 -1.28 -6.67
CA LEU A 20 0.04 -2.07 -5.92
C LEU A 20 0.74 -2.61 -4.67
N VAL A 21 0.19 -2.31 -3.50
CA VAL A 21 0.80 -2.70 -2.22
C VAL A 21 0.05 -3.83 -1.54
N ASP A 22 -0.89 -4.45 -2.22
CA ASP A 22 -1.64 -5.61 -1.72
C ASP A 22 -0.90 -6.90 -2.09
N ARG A 23 -1.12 -7.95 -1.30
CA ARG A 23 -0.52 -9.25 -1.59
C ARG A 23 -1.20 -9.96 -2.75
N LEU A 24 -2.52 -9.76 -2.89
CA LEU A 24 -3.31 -10.43 -3.91
C LEU A 24 -3.68 -9.48 -5.04
N TRP A 25 -3.78 -10.02 -6.26
CA TRP A 25 -4.21 -9.21 -7.39
C TRP A 25 -5.69 -8.84 -7.22
N PRO A 26 -6.09 -7.60 -7.54
CA PRO A 26 -7.48 -7.17 -7.38
C PRO A 26 -8.41 -7.97 -8.25
N ARG A 27 -9.54 -8.38 -7.69
CA ARG A 27 -10.52 -9.17 -8.41
C ARG A 27 -11.15 -8.35 -9.53
N GLY A 28 -11.21 -8.94 -10.71
CA GLY A 28 -11.91 -8.34 -11.84
C GLY A 28 -11.17 -7.20 -12.53
N VAL A 29 -9.88 -7.03 -12.25
CA VAL A 29 -9.10 -5.94 -12.84
C VAL A 29 -8.03 -6.51 -13.75
N SER A 30 -8.02 -6.08 -15.00
CA SER A 30 -6.98 -6.48 -15.95
C SER A 30 -5.71 -5.67 -15.69
N LYS A 31 -4.60 -6.15 -16.23
CA LYS A 31 -3.34 -5.42 -16.11
C LYS A 31 -3.44 -4.04 -16.76
N GLU A 32 -4.09 -3.98 -17.91
CA GLU A 32 -4.27 -2.72 -18.63
C GLU A 32 -5.10 -1.74 -17.81
N ARG A 33 -6.19 -2.22 -17.23
CA ARG A 33 -7.07 -1.37 -16.43
C ARG A 33 -6.36 -0.87 -15.19
N ALA A 34 -5.57 -1.71 -14.54
CA ALA A 34 -4.87 -1.34 -13.32
C ALA A 34 -3.83 -0.27 -13.56
N GLY A 35 -3.17 -0.29 -14.72
CA GLY A 35 -2.19 0.72 -15.07
C GLY A 35 -1.06 0.85 -14.08
N LEU A 36 -0.57 -0.29 -13.57
CA LEU A 36 0.45 -0.29 -12.53
C LEU A 36 1.85 -0.28 -13.13
N ASP A 37 2.76 0.41 -12.44
CA ASP A 37 4.18 0.36 -12.77
C ASP A 37 4.87 -0.76 -12.01
N LEU A 38 4.33 -1.16 -10.86
CA LEU A 38 4.93 -2.19 -10.02
C LEU A 38 3.89 -2.84 -9.13
N TRP A 39 4.03 -4.13 -8.90
CA TRP A 39 3.25 -4.85 -7.89
C TRP A 39 4.24 -5.28 -6.82
N LEU A 40 4.20 -4.61 -5.65
CA LEU A 40 5.18 -4.82 -4.59
C LEU A 40 4.57 -5.65 -3.48
N LYS A 41 4.47 -6.97 -3.72
CA LYS A 41 3.85 -7.89 -2.76
C LYS A 41 4.57 -7.88 -1.42
N ASP A 42 5.88 -7.68 -1.43
CA ASP A 42 6.67 -7.80 -0.22
C ASP A 42 6.34 -6.74 0.82
N VAL A 43 5.72 -5.63 0.42
CA VAL A 43 5.36 -4.58 1.38
C VAL A 43 4.02 -4.85 2.04
N ALA A 44 3.24 -5.82 1.53
CA ALA A 44 1.93 -6.14 2.10
C ALA A 44 2.07 -6.76 3.48
N PRO A 45 1.02 -6.69 4.31
CA PRO A 45 1.07 -7.33 5.62
C PRO A 45 1.17 -8.85 5.48
N SER A 46 1.70 -9.50 6.50
CA SER A 46 1.79 -10.95 6.50
C SER A 46 0.40 -11.57 6.35
N PRO A 47 0.32 -12.80 5.80
CA PRO A 47 -0.99 -13.47 5.70
C PRO A 47 -1.66 -13.61 7.05
N GLU A 48 -0.90 -13.87 8.10
CA GLU A 48 -1.45 -13.99 9.46
C GLU A 48 -2.07 -12.68 9.93
N LEU A 49 -1.36 -11.58 9.74
CA LEU A 49 -1.87 -10.27 10.15
C LEU A 49 -3.09 -9.87 9.34
N ARG A 50 -3.06 -10.15 8.03
CA ARG A 50 -4.19 -9.82 7.16
C ARG A 50 -5.44 -10.58 7.60
N LYS A 51 -5.29 -11.87 7.91
CA LYS A 51 -6.42 -12.69 8.35
C LYS A 51 -6.95 -12.21 9.70
N TRP A 52 -6.04 -11.88 10.62
CA TRP A 52 -6.44 -11.38 11.93
C TRP A 52 -7.23 -10.09 11.83
N PHE A 53 -6.76 -9.16 10.98
CA PHE A 53 -7.43 -7.87 10.82
C PHE A 53 -8.82 -8.05 10.21
N ASN A 54 -8.92 -8.84 9.14
CA ASN A 54 -10.19 -9.20 8.48
C ASN A 54 -11.10 -8.01 8.23
N HIS A 55 -10.51 -6.87 7.82
CA HIS A 55 -11.26 -5.63 7.52
C HIS A 55 -12.17 -5.18 8.67
N ASP A 56 -11.80 -5.48 9.90
CA ASP A 56 -12.59 -5.13 11.08
C ASP A 56 -12.08 -3.80 11.65
N PRO A 57 -12.86 -2.69 11.53
CA PRO A 57 -12.40 -1.39 12.03
C PRO A 57 -12.11 -1.40 13.53
N ALA A 58 -12.74 -2.30 14.29
CA ALA A 58 -12.46 -2.39 15.73
C ALA A 58 -11.03 -2.83 16.01
N ARG A 59 -10.40 -3.49 15.03
CA ARG A 59 -9.01 -3.96 15.17
C ARG A 59 -8.00 -3.01 14.52
N TRP A 60 -8.47 -1.86 14.04
CA TRP A 60 -7.64 -0.95 13.25
C TRP A 60 -6.40 -0.47 14.02
N LYS A 61 -6.59 -0.05 15.26
CA LYS A 61 -5.50 0.51 16.05
C LYS A 61 -4.38 -0.52 16.26
N GLU A 62 -4.76 -1.73 16.62
CA GLU A 62 -3.77 -2.80 16.82
C GLU A 62 -3.17 -3.25 15.50
N PHE A 63 -3.96 -3.26 14.43
CA PHE A 63 -3.47 -3.60 13.10
C PHE A 63 -2.37 -2.64 12.68
N GLN A 64 -2.58 -1.33 12.86
CA GLN A 64 -1.58 -0.34 12.51
C GLN A 64 -0.27 -0.59 13.26
N LYS A 65 -0.37 -0.90 14.54
CA LYS A 65 0.80 -1.16 15.38
C LYS A 65 1.57 -2.37 14.88
N ARG A 66 0.86 -3.47 14.62
CA ARG A 66 1.48 -4.71 14.18
C ARG A 66 2.08 -4.58 12.78
N TYR A 67 1.37 -3.92 11.88
CA TYR A 67 1.85 -3.76 10.52
C TYR A 67 3.07 -2.84 10.48
N THR A 68 3.06 -1.78 11.27
CA THR A 68 4.22 -0.90 11.37
C THR A 68 5.45 -1.69 11.81
N ALA A 69 5.28 -2.59 12.78
CA ALA A 69 6.39 -3.45 13.23
C ALA A 69 6.89 -4.34 12.10
N GLU A 70 5.97 -4.90 11.29
CA GLU A 70 6.37 -5.71 10.14
C GLU A 70 7.15 -4.89 9.11
N LEU A 71 6.69 -3.65 8.87
CA LEU A 71 7.34 -2.79 7.87
C LEU A 71 8.78 -2.45 8.26
N LYS A 72 9.06 -2.35 9.55
CA LYS A 72 10.42 -2.09 10.01
C LYS A 72 11.39 -3.20 9.59
N GLY A 73 10.87 -4.41 9.39
CA GLY A 73 11.69 -5.53 8.92
C GLY A 73 11.72 -5.68 7.41
N LYS A 74 11.07 -4.78 6.67
CA LYS A 74 10.98 -4.87 5.22
C LYS A 74 11.75 -3.74 4.54
N GLU A 75 13.00 -3.57 4.93
CA GLU A 75 13.81 -2.43 4.48
C GLU A 75 13.96 -2.38 2.96
N GLY A 76 14.10 -3.53 2.31
CA GLY A 76 14.25 -3.55 0.87
C GLY A 76 13.04 -3.00 0.13
N ALA A 77 11.85 -3.46 0.53
CA ALA A 77 10.63 -3.00 -0.11
C ALA A 77 10.37 -1.53 0.19
N VAL A 78 10.60 -1.11 1.44
CA VAL A 78 10.44 0.29 1.82
C VAL A 78 11.40 1.18 1.04
N HIS A 79 12.64 0.70 0.85
CA HIS A 79 13.64 1.45 0.09
C HIS A 79 13.20 1.70 -1.34
N VAL A 80 12.61 0.69 -1.99
CA VAL A 80 12.12 0.84 -3.37
C VAL A 80 11.14 2.01 -3.44
N LEU A 81 10.20 2.07 -2.50
CA LEU A 81 9.20 3.14 -2.51
C LEU A 81 9.82 4.50 -2.27
N ARG A 82 10.77 4.58 -1.35
CA ARG A 82 11.43 5.85 -1.05
C ARG A 82 12.27 6.35 -2.21
N GLU A 83 12.95 5.43 -2.93
CA GLU A 83 13.73 5.83 -4.08
C GLU A 83 12.84 6.38 -5.19
N LYS A 84 11.70 5.75 -5.43
CA LYS A 84 10.79 6.24 -6.46
C LYS A 84 10.22 7.61 -6.12
N ALA A 85 9.99 7.86 -4.83
CA ALA A 85 9.44 9.15 -4.39
C ALA A 85 10.40 10.30 -4.61
N LYS A 86 11.69 10.04 -4.76
CA LYS A 86 12.67 11.09 -5.05
C LYS A 86 12.46 11.68 -6.44
N SER A 87 11.86 10.94 -7.36
CA SER A 87 11.68 11.37 -8.75
C SER A 87 10.29 11.92 -9.02
N GLY A 88 9.39 11.91 -8.05
CA GLY A 88 8.04 12.43 -8.26
C GLY A 88 7.03 11.75 -7.36
N ASN A 89 5.76 11.85 -7.73
CA ASN A 89 4.70 11.24 -6.95
C ASN A 89 4.75 9.72 -7.03
N VAL A 90 4.42 9.08 -5.91
CA VAL A 90 4.22 7.63 -5.85
C VAL A 90 2.82 7.42 -5.30
N THR A 91 1.99 6.70 -6.06
CA THR A 91 0.63 6.39 -5.63
C THR A 91 0.59 4.95 -5.18
N LEU A 92 0.22 4.75 -3.90
CA LEU A 92 0.04 3.43 -3.32
C LEU A 92 -1.37 2.97 -3.66
N VAL A 93 -1.45 1.94 -4.50
CA VAL A 93 -2.74 1.47 -5.03
C VAL A 93 -3.19 0.25 -4.23
N TYR A 94 -4.46 0.20 -3.90
CA TYR A 94 -5.01 -0.88 -3.08
C TYR A 94 -6.45 -1.21 -3.51
N ALA A 95 -6.96 -2.36 -3.07
CA ALA A 95 -8.28 -2.84 -3.49
C ALA A 95 -9.37 -2.69 -2.44
N ALA A 96 -9.02 -2.52 -1.16
CA ALA A 96 -10.01 -2.47 -0.09
C ALA A 96 -11.06 -1.39 -0.33
N HIS A 97 -12.30 -1.65 0.10
CA HIS A 97 -13.38 -0.67 0.00
C HIS A 97 -13.24 0.44 1.02
N ASP A 98 -12.74 0.10 2.21
CA ASP A 98 -12.64 1.06 3.30
C ASP A 98 -11.42 1.95 3.09
N GLU A 99 -11.65 3.23 2.82
CA GLU A 99 -10.58 4.17 2.54
C GLU A 99 -9.90 4.68 3.80
N GLU A 100 -10.49 4.42 4.96
CA GLU A 100 -9.95 4.90 6.23
C GLU A 100 -9.25 3.82 7.05
N HIS A 101 -9.47 2.53 6.71
CA HIS A 101 -8.93 1.41 7.46
C HIS A 101 -8.35 0.38 6.49
N ASN A 102 -7.22 0.69 5.89
CA ASN A 102 -6.61 -0.22 4.93
C ASN A 102 -5.09 -0.21 5.07
N GLY A 103 -4.47 -1.28 4.53
CA GLY A 103 -3.02 -1.44 4.64
C GLY A 103 -2.22 -0.35 3.95
N ALA A 104 -2.71 0.13 2.81
CA ALA A 104 -1.98 1.17 2.07
C ALA A 104 -1.82 2.43 2.89
N LEU A 105 -2.85 2.77 3.70
CA LEU A 105 -2.76 3.93 4.58
C LEU A 105 -1.66 3.77 5.62
N VAL A 106 -1.50 2.56 6.15
CA VAL A 106 -0.42 2.29 7.12
C VAL A 106 0.94 2.46 6.44
N VAL A 107 1.08 1.94 5.21
CA VAL A 107 2.33 2.08 4.46
C VAL A 107 2.65 3.56 4.24
N LYS A 108 1.66 4.34 3.81
CA LYS A 108 1.86 5.76 3.58
C LYS A 108 2.33 6.47 4.84
N ARG A 109 1.66 6.21 5.97
CA ARG A 109 2.04 6.82 7.24
C ARG A 109 3.45 6.41 7.66
N PHE A 110 3.77 5.14 7.47
CA PHE A 110 5.12 4.66 7.79
C PHE A 110 6.17 5.38 6.97
N LEU A 111 5.94 5.51 5.66
CA LEU A 111 6.91 6.18 4.78
C LEU A 111 7.09 7.65 5.13
N GLU A 112 6.03 8.29 5.59
CA GLU A 112 6.06 9.72 5.91
C GLU A 112 6.63 10.01 7.29
N HIS A 113 6.51 9.09 8.22
CA HIS A 113 6.88 9.35 9.62
C HIS A 113 8.11 8.58 10.09
N HIS A 114 8.58 7.60 9.33
CA HIS A 114 9.79 6.84 9.67
C HIS A 114 10.83 7.08 8.60
N THR A 115 11.38 8.29 8.61
CA THR A 115 12.37 8.69 7.62
C THR A 115 13.69 8.03 7.95
N LYS A 116 14.14 7.25 7.05
CA LYS A 116 15.39 6.57 7.13
C LYS A 116 15.32 5.18 7.65
#